data_10bd4fe6a5e05f7747587c11997acd83
#
_entry.id   10bd4fe6a5e05f7747587c11997acd83
#
_cell.length_a   1.000
_cell.length_b   1.000
_cell.length_c   1.000
_cell.angle_alpha   90.00
_cell.angle_beta   90.00
_cell.angle_gamma   90.00
#
_symmetry.space_group_name_H-M   'P 1'
#
loop_
_entity.id
_entity.type
_entity.pdbx_description
1 polymer ?
#
loop_
_entity_poly.entity_id
_entity_poly.type
_entity_poly.pdbx_seq_one_letter_code
_entity_poly.pdbx_strand_id
1 'polypeptide(L)'
;MDSLLREQTAALGAVFGEVGGVEVPRRFGSGAGEYAAVRETVGIVDRHDLARIRLWGRDPVKMLHGLITNDLQNAPAGQGVYAAMLTPKGRTIADLRAFVLARPEGVEVMVDVAREALAGVRDHLKKYVPPMFARWEEVSDRVGTIGIYGPRSRDLLLAVIDGPLPGLVEDAYTEVEWPTDDDPARVVVASTRYAGEEGFDLFVPANAIAALWTALHAKSGKFGARPVGYAALEALRVEAGRPRFGWELTEETIPTEVFESTGLMERAISFSKGCYTGQEVIVRIAHRGHVNRHLRGLVLGEAPLPAPGTPLVNTETGREVGRTATAVHSPLLDQTVALAMVRRELEPGGAVRVGSDGGMVGRVVELPFRREASGDIR
;
A
#
# COMPACT_ATOMS: atom_id res chain seq x y z
N MET A 1 4.18 -18.71 6.36
CA MET A 1 2.90 -19.08 5.71
C MET A 1 3.08 -18.86 4.23
N ASP A 2 2.79 -19.87 3.41
CA ASP A 2 2.90 -19.77 1.96
C ASP A 2 1.69 -19.05 1.37
N SER A 3 1.88 -18.44 0.18
CA SER A 3 0.78 -17.83 -0.55
C SER A 3 -0.24 -18.88 -1.00
N LEU A 4 -1.53 -18.53 -0.93
CA LEU A 4 -2.62 -19.33 -1.51
C LEU A 4 -2.49 -19.50 -3.04
N LEU A 5 -1.61 -18.73 -3.69
CA LEU A 5 -1.30 -18.77 -5.12
C LEU A 5 0.10 -19.33 -5.42
N ARG A 6 0.76 -19.94 -4.43
CA ARG A 6 2.15 -20.45 -4.55
C ARG A 6 2.34 -21.36 -5.77
N GLU A 7 1.45 -22.32 -5.95
CA GLU A 7 1.51 -23.29 -7.07
C GLU A 7 1.23 -22.61 -8.41
N GLN A 8 0.20 -21.75 -8.48
CA GLN A 8 -0.20 -21.03 -9.69
C GLN A 8 0.89 -20.09 -10.16
N THR A 9 1.51 -19.35 -9.24
CA THR A 9 2.60 -18.44 -9.57
C THR A 9 3.87 -19.18 -9.99
N ALA A 10 4.19 -20.28 -9.33
CA ALA A 10 5.30 -21.16 -9.71
C ALA A 10 5.11 -21.75 -11.12
N ALA A 11 3.89 -22.19 -11.48
CA ALA A 11 3.55 -22.70 -12.81
C ALA A 11 3.74 -21.65 -13.93
N LEU A 12 3.63 -20.35 -13.59
CA LEU A 12 3.91 -19.23 -14.50
C LEU A 12 5.40 -18.83 -14.52
N GLY A 13 6.28 -19.56 -13.84
CA GLY A 13 7.71 -19.30 -13.81
C GLY A 13 8.14 -18.22 -12.84
N ALA A 14 7.41 -18.02 -11.73
CA ALA A 14 7.80 -17.07 -10.70
C ALA A 14 9.17 -17.39 -10.11
N VAL A 15 10.01 -16.36 -10.01
CA VAL A 15 11.20 -16.36 -9.16
C VAL A 15 10.82 -15.71 -7.85
N PHE A 16 10.93 -16.45 -6.76
CA PHE A 16 10.50 -15.99 -5.45
C PHE A 16 11.58 -15.22 -4.70
N GLY A 17 11.14 -14.43 -3.71
CA GLY A 17 11.99 -13.73 -2.76
C GLY A 17 11.16 -13.31 -1.55
N GLU A 18 11.81 -12.82 -0.52
CA GLU A 18 11.18 -12.45 0.74
C GLU A 18 10.77 -10.97 0.77
N VAL A 19 9.58 -10.69 1.29
CA VAL A 19 9.04 -9.36 1.58
C VAL A 19 8.18 -9.45 2.83
N GLY A 20 8.47 -8.65 3.85
CA GLY A 20 7.68 -8.65 5.09
C GLY A 20 7.67 -9.98 5.83
N GLY A 21 8.75 -10.76 5.72
CA GLY A 21 8.86 -12.07 6.36
C GLY A 21 8.07 -13.19 5.67
N VAL A 22 7.56 -12.95 4.45
CA VAL A 22 6.87 -13.96 3.65
C VAL A 22 7.46 -14.06 2.25
N GLU A 23 7.39 -15.26 1.66
CA GLU A 23 7.81 -15.49 0.29
C GLU A 23 6.78 -14.96 -0.69
N VAL A 24 7.22 -14.13 -1.65
CA VAL A 24 6.38 -13.55 -2.72
C VAL A 24 7.03 -13.77 -4.08
N PRO A 25 6.25 -13.81 -5.19
CA PRO A 25 6.80 -13.73 -6.53
C PRO A 25 7.55 -12.40 -6.72
N ARG A 26 8.88 -12.46 -6.86
CA ARG A 26 9.72 -11.27 -7.11
C ARG A 26 9.67 -10.83 -8.56
N ARG A 27 9.60 -11.81 -9.49
CA ARG A 27 9.53 -11.59 -10.94
C ARG A 27 9.03 -12.83 -11.66
N PHE A 28 8.49 -12.65 -12.88
CA PHE A 28 8.05 -13.73 -13.77
C PHE A 28 8.82 -13.79 -15.09
N GLY A 29 9.61 -12.80 -15.40
CA GLY A 29 10.35 -12.72 -16.67
C GLY A 29 11.29 -11.54 -16.68
N SER A 30 11.22 -10.70 -17.72
CA SER A 30 11.94 -9.44 -17.72
C SER A 30 11.16 -8.40 -16.91
N GLY A 31 11.79 -7.76 -15.93
CA GLY A 31 11.16 -6.72 -15.13
C GLY A 31 10.59 -5.56 -15.97
N ALA A 32 11.19 -5.24 -17.11
CA ALA A 32 10.69 -4.24 -18.04
C ALA A 32 9.32 -4.59 -18.63
N GLY A 33 9.10 -5.85 -19.00
CA GLY A 33 7.81 -6.32 -19.52
C GLY A 33 6.71 -6.36 -18.46
N GLU A 34 7.06 -6.65 -17.21
CA GLU A 34 6.13 -6.63 -16.08
C GLU A 34 5.73 -5.19 -15.73
N TYR A 35 6.69 -4.29 -15.67
CA TYR A 35 6.47 -2.86 -15.44
C TYR A 35 5.59 -2.24 -16.55
N ALA A 36 5.93 -2.48 -17.82
CA ALA A 36 5.16 -1.99 -18.96
C ALA A 36 3.71 -2.50 -18.95
N ALA A 37 3.46 -3.74 -18.53
CA ALA A 37 2.11 -4.27 -18.43
C ALA A 37 1.22 -3.43 -17.50
N VAL A 38 1.73 -2.99 -16.35
CA VAL A 38 0.98 -2.13 -15.43
C VAL A 38 0.77 -0.72 -16.01
N ARG A 39 1.76 -0.18 -16.72
CA ARG A 39 1.66 1.17 -17.28
C ARG A 39 0.78 1.26 -18.53
N GLU A 40 0.74 0.23 -19.34
CA GLU A 40 0.15 0.28 -20.69
C GLU A 40 -1.09 -0.61 -20.85
N THR A 41 -1.17 -1.69 -20.07
CA THR A 41 -2.22 -2.71 -20.20
C THR A 41 -2.75 -3.16 -18.85
N VAL A 42 -2.37 -4.38 -18.38
CA VAL A 42 -2.78 -4.94 -17.08
C VAL A 42 -1.66 -5.79 -16.47
N GLY A 43 -1.30 -5.49 -15.23
CA GLY A 43 -0.51 -6.38 -14.37
C GLY A 43 -1.42 -7.14 -13.39
N ILE A 44 -1.16 -8.45 -13.23
CA ILE A 44 -1.85 -9.32 -12.24
C ILE A 44 -0.82 -9.71 -11.19
N VAL A 45 -1.08 -9.40 -9.92
CA VAL A 45 -0.13 -9.50 -8.81
C VAL A 45 -0.67 -10.37 -7.69
N ASP A 46 0.14 -11.31 -7.20
CA ASP A 46 -0.12 -11.96 -5.92
C ASP A 46 0.30 -11.02 -4.77
N ARG A 47 -0.68 -10.49 -4.03
CA ARG A 47 -0.48 -9.54 -2.92
C ARG A 47 -0.36 -10.27 -1.57
N HIS A 48 0.44 -11.34 -1.53
CA HIS A 48 0.72 -12.06 -0.29
C HIS A 48 1.53 -11.25 0.73
N ASP A 49 2.11 -10.14 0.32
CA ASP A 49 2.76 -9.12 1.15
C ASP A 49 1.80 -8.43 2.14
N LEU A 50 0.49 -8.57 1.93
CA LEU A 50 -0.55 -8.01 2.78
C LEU A 50 -1.18 -9.09 3.67
N ALA A 51 -1.55 -8.71 4.89
CA ALA A 51 -2.31 -9.53 5.81
C ALA A 51 -3.77 -9.07 5.89
N ARG A 52 -4.67 -10.00 6.26
CA ARG A 52 -6.10 -9.74 6.42
C ARG A 52 -6.51 -9.99 7.85
N ILE A 53 -7.24 -9.03 8.42
CA ILE A 53 -7.84 -9.14 9.74
C ILE A 53 -9.34 -8.92 9.60
N ARG A 54 -10.12 -9.82 10.18
CA ARG A 54 -11.58 -9.75 10.27
C ARG A 54 -11.99 -9.32 11.66
N LEU A 55 -12.89 -8.32 11.75
CA LEU A 55 -13.54 -7.96 13.01
C LEU A 55 -15.05 -8.18 12.86
N TRP A 56 -15.69 -8.74 13.90
CA TRP A 56 -17.15 -8.98 13.93
C TRP A 56 -17.67 -8.94 15.36
N GLY A 57 -18.99 -8.99 15.53
CA GLY A 57 -19.67 -9.01 16.83
C GLY A 57 -20.65 -7.86 16.99
N ARG A 58 -20.80 -7.33 18.20
CA ARG A 58 -21.81 -6.32 18.52
C ARG A 58 -21.53 -4.95 17.89
N ASP A 59 -20.29 -4.45 18.00
CA ASP A 59 -19.92 -3.10 17.60
C ASP A 59 -18.52 -3.04 16.90
N PRO A 60 -18.22 -3.88 15.88
CA PRO A 60 -16.87 -3.97 15.30
C PRO A 60 -16.42 -2.66 14.64
N VAL A 61 -17.33 -1.94 13.98
CA VAL A 61 -17.05 -0.65 13.34
C VAL A 61 -16.66 0.39 14.39
N LYS A 62 -17.41 0.51 15.49
CA LYS A 62 -17.12 1.44 16.57
C LYS A 62 -15.80 1.15 17.26
N MET A 63 -15.49 -0.13 17.47
CA MET A 63 -14.22 -0.52 18.10
C MET A 63 -13.04 -0.13 17.23
N LEU A 64 -13.05 -0.45 15.95
CA LEU A 64 -11.96 -0.08 15.04
C LEU A 64 -11.89 1.44 14.82
N HIS A 65 -13.05 2.11 14.68
CA HIS A 65 -13.13 3.56 14.52
C HIS A 65 -12.38 4.33 15.61
N GLY A 66 -12.45 3.88 16.86
CA GLY A 66 -11.70 4.50 17.98
C GLY A 66 -10.19 4.27 17.95
N LEU A 67 -9.68 3.39 17.09
CA LEU A 67 -8.27 3.01 17.02
C LEU A 67 -7.54 3.54 15.77
N ILE A 68 -8.26 4.09 14.79
CA ILE A 68 -7.71 4.55 13.52
C ILE A 68 -7.96 6.05 13.30
N THR A 69 -7.16 6.66 12.49
CA THR A 69 -7.19 8.12 12.26
C THR A 69 -8.34 8.61 11.40
N ASN A 70 -9.01 7.72 10.64
CA ASN A 70 -10.06 8.10 9.71
C ASN A 70 -11.47 7.68 10.17
N ASP A 71 -12.49 8.25 9.55
CA ASP A 71 -13.90 8.09 9.93
C ASP A 71 -14.53 6.87 9.26
N LEU A 72 -14.37 5.71 9.90
CA LEU A 72 -14.99 4.46 9.44
C LEU A 72 -16.50 4.42 9.71
N GLN A 73 -16.96 5.08 10.77
CA GLN A 73 -18.36 5.00 11.21
C GLN A 73 -19.31 5.72 10.26
N ASN A 74 -18.86 6.84 9.68
CA ASN A 74 -19.64 7.66 8.75
C ASN A 74 -19.23 7.45 7.28
N ALA A 75 -18.40 6.45 7.00
CA ALA A 75 -18.04 6.12 5.63
C ALA A 75 -19.30 5.72 4.83
N PRO A 76 -19.50 6.27 3.61
CA PRO A 76 -20.62 5.87 2.76
C PRO A 76 -20.60 4.37 2.46
N ALA A 77 -21.78 3.78 2.23
CA ALA A 77 -21.87 2.39 1.78
C ALA A 77 -21.07 2.19 0.48
N GLY A 78 -20.27 1.13 0.41
CA GLY A 78 -19.38 0.87 -0.72
C GLY A 78 -18.09 1.72 -0.75
N GLN A 79 -17.83 2.51 0.32
CA GLN A 79 -16.59 3.25 0.47
C GLN A 79 -15.81 2.74 1.68
N GLY A 80 -14.65 2.14 1.45
CA GLY A 80 -13.69 1.83 2.50
C GLY A 80 -12.90 3.06 2.93
N VAL A 81 -12.11 2.93 3.98
CA VAL A 81 -11.26 4.01 4.47
C VAL A 81 -9.80 3.58 4.53
N TYR A 82 -8.91 4.43 4.08
CA TYR A 82 -7.49 4.36 4.38
C TYR A 82 -7.21 5.14 5.65
N ALA A 83 -6.40 4.61 6.55
CA ALA A 83 -6.14 5.21 7.85
C ALA A 83 -4.78 4.77 8.41
N ALA A 84 -4.28 5.50 9.41
CA ALA A 84 -3.22 5.02 10.29
C ALA A 84 -3.81 4.51 11.62
N MET A 85 -3.18 3.47 12.18
CA MET A 85 -3.34 3.03 13.56
C MET A 85 -2.15 3.54 14.38
N LEU A 86 -2.41 4.16 15.54
CA LEU A 86 -1.39 4.88 16.29
C LEU A 86 -1.24 4.38 17.72
N THR A 87 -0.04 4.54 18.25
CA THR A 87 0.19 4.51 19.70
C THR A 87 -0.42 5.75 20.37
N PRO A 88 -0.63 5.75 21.70
CA PRO A 88 -1.06 6.96 22.41
C PRO A 88 -0.11 8.17 22.26
N LYS A 89 1.15 7.92 21.86
CA LYS A 89 2.14 8.96 21.57
C LYS A 89 2.12 9.44 20.11
N GLY A 90 1.12 9.06 19.32
CA GLY A 90 0.97 9.46 17.92
C GLY A 90 1.95 8.78 16.94
N ARG A 91 2.67 7.73 17.38
CA ARG A 91 3.56 6.97 16.50
C ARG A 91 2.78 5.93 15.71
N THR A 92 3.20 5.67 14.49
CA THR A 92 2.55 4.74 13.57
C THR A 92 2.73 3.30 14.03
N ILE A 93 1.62 2.56 14.16
CA ILE A 93 1.63 1.09 14.33
C ILE A 93 1.44 0.43 12.97
N ALA A 94 0.59 1.01 12.13
CA ALA A 94 0.30 0.57 10.78
C ALA A 94 -0.35 1.70 9.98
N ASP A 95 -0.24 1.65 8.66
CA ASP A 95 -1.27 2.13 7.75
C ASP A 95 -2.12 0.94 7.30
N LEU A 96 -3.40 1.18 7.04
CA LEU A 96 -4.37 0.12 6.75
C LEU A 96 -5.53 0.63 5.91
N ARG A 97 -6.21 -0.31 5.25
CA ARG A 97 -7.55 -0.05 4.68
C ARG A 97 -8.59 -0.87 5.45
N ALA A 98 -9.76 -0.29 5.67
CA ALA A 98 -10.88 -0.96 6.35
C ALA A 98 -12.15 -0.88 5.51
N PHE A 99 -12.85 -2.00 5.38
CA PHE A 99 -14.04 -2.20 4.57
C PHE A 99 -15.16 -2.75 5.44
N VAL A 100 -16.32 -2.10 5.43
CA VAL A 100 -17.49 -2.49 6.24
C VAL A 100 -18.40 -3.37 5.41
N LEU A 101 -18.48 -4.66 5.74
CA LEU A 101 -19.19 -5.68 4.98
C LEU A 101 -20.48 -6.07 5.69
N ALA A 102 -21.62 -6.01 4.99
CA ALA A 102 -22.88 -6.51 5.50
C ALA A 102 -22.88 -8.06 5.49
N ARG A 103 -23.35 -8.66 6.59
CA ARG A 103 -23.47 -10.11 6.74
C ARG A 103 -24.85 -10.48 7.31
N PRO A 104 -25.34 -11.68 7.09
CA PRO A 104 -26.64 -12.09 7.66
C PRO A 104 -26.71 -11.93 9.18
N GLU A 105 -25.58 -12.15 9.87
CA GLU A 105 -25.47 -12.06 11.33
C GLU A 105 -25.16 -10.64 11.83
N GLY A 106 -25.03 -9.65 10.94
CA GLY A 106 -24.71 -8.28 11.33
C GLY A 106 -23.65 -7.65 10.43
N VAL A 107 -22.71 -6.95 11.04
CA VAL A 107 -21.65 -6.21 10.33
C VAL A 107 -20.29 -6.83 10.63
N GLU A 108 -19.48 -6.94 9.59
CA GLU A 108 -18.09 -7.35 9.64
C GLU A 108 -17.20 -6.23 9.12
N VAL A 109 -16.00 -6.07 9.67
CA VAL A 109 -14.98 -5.19 9.11
C VAL A 109 -13.81 -6.02 8.63
N MET A 110 -13.49 -5.93 7.35
CA MET A 110 -12.28 -6.47 6.77
C MET A 110 -11.18 -5.41 6.77
N VAL A 111 -10.04 -5.75 7.32
CA VAL A 111 -8.86 -4.87 7.36
C VAL A 111 -7.75 -5.51 6.55
N ASP A 112 -7.11 -4.68 5.74
CA ASP A 112 -5.94 -5.02 4.95
C ASP A 112 -4.74 -4.19 5.46
N VAL A 113 -3.62 -4.86 5.72
CA VAL A 113 -2.46 -4.27 6.36
C VAL A 113 -1.17 -4.92 5.87
N ALA A 114 -0.07 -4.16 5.81
CA ALA A 114 1.25 -4.73 5.51
C ALA A 114 1.64 -5.80 6.56
N ARG A 115 2.23 -6.92 6.12
CA ARG A 115 2.61 -8.00 7.05
C ARG A 115 3.59 -7.55 8.12
N GLU A 116 4.45 -6.61 7.81
CA GLU A 116 5.40 -6.02 8.76
C GLU A 116 4.72 -5.34 9.95
N ALA A 117 3.51 -4.80 9.75
CA ALA A 117 2.73 -4.15 10.81
C ALA A 117 1.88 -5.13 11.63
N LEU A 118 1.71 -6.38 11.16
CA LEU A 118 0.73 -7.32 11.71
C LEU A 118 0.90 -7.58 13.21
N ALA A 119 2.12 -7.72 13.68
CA ALA A 119 2.41 -7.96 15.10
C ALA A 119 1.92 -6.79 15.97
N GLY A 120 2.27 -5.55 15.60
CA GLY A 120 1.84 -4.35 16.30
C GLY A 120 0.32 -4.16 16.28
N VAL A 121 -0.33 -4.45 15.13
CA VAL A 121 -1.79 -4.39 15.00
C VAL A 121 -2.48 -5.40 15.90
N ARG A 122 -2.01 -6.66 15.93
CA ARG A 122 -2.55 -7.71 16.80
C ARG A 122 -2.45 -7.34 18.29
N ASP A 123 -1.30 -6.83 18.73
CA ASP A 123 -1.11 -6.40 20.11
C ASP A 123 -2.02 -5.22 20.45
N HIS A 124 -2.19 -4.28 19.53
CA HIS A 124 -3.08 -3.13 19.73
C HIS A 124 -4.56 -3.55 19.80
N LEU A 125 -5.02 -4.41 18.88
CA LEU A 125 -6.39 -4.96 18.93
C LEU A 125 -6.63 -5.77 20.19
N LYS A 126 -5.69 -6.63 20.60
CA LYS A 126 -5.79 -7.41 21.86
C LYS A 126 -5.94 -6.51 23.09
N LYS A 127 -5.27 -5.37 23.09
CA LYS A 127 -5.30 -4.42 24.20
C LYS A 127 -6.58 -3.59 24.27
N TYR A 128 -7.11 -3.15 23.12
CA TYR A 128 -8.15 -2.13 23.06
C TYR A 128 -9.51 -2.59 22.52
N VAL A 129 -9.63 -3.83 22.03
CA VAL A 129 -10.89 -4.40 21.56
C VAL A 129 -11.40 -5.46 22.55
N PRO A 130 -12.29 -5.10 23.50
CA PRO A 130 -12.86 -6.08 24.42
C PRO A 130 -13.77 -7.06 23.68
N PRO A 131 -13.65 -8.39 23.92
CA PRO A 131 -14.40 -9.43 23.20
C PRO A 131 -15.93 -9.33 23.33
N MET A 132 -16.44 -8.64 24.32
CA MET A 132 -17.87 -8.38 24.51
C MET A 132 -18.46 -7.37 23.50
N PHE A 133 -17.62 -6.54 22.87
CA PHE A 133 -18.02 -5.58 21.84
C PHE A 133 -17.66 -6.05 20.45
N ALA A 134 -16.43 -6.53 20.26
CA ALA A 134 -16.01 -7.11 18.99
C ALA A 134 -14.99 -8.23 19.22
N ARG A 135 -15.00 -9.19 18.31
CA ARG A 135 -13.97 -10.21 18.16
C ARG A 135 -13.16 -9.90 16.91
N TRP A 136 -11.95 -10.39 16.86
CA TRP A 136 -11.11 -10.26 15.68
C TRP A 136 -10.24 -11.50 15.49
N GLU A 137 -9.86 -11.76 14.27
CA GLU A 137 -8.94 -12.83 13.88
C GLU A 137 -8.14 -12.43 12.64
N GLU A 138 -6.95 -12.98 12.51
CA GLU A 138 -6.23 -12.97 11.24
C GLU A 138 -6.81 -14.05 10.34
N VAL A 139 -7.09 -13.69 9.07
CA VAL A 139 -7.70 -14.58 8.08
C VAL A 139 -6.85 -14.71 6.80
N SER A 140 -5.57 -14.36 6.88
CA SER A 140 -4.66 -14.39 5.70
C SER A 140 -4.44 -15.79 5.12
N ASP A 141 -4.73 -16.84 5.88
CA ASP A 141 -4.75 -18.24 5.45
C ASP A 141 -6.04 -18.66 4.73
N ARG A 142 -7.11 -17.86 4.87
CA ARG A 142 -8.45 -18.14 4.32
C ARG A 142 -8.89 -17.12 3.28
N VAL A 143 -8.26 -15.94 3.24
CA VAL A 143 -8.55 -14.86 2.29
C VAL A 143 -7.24 -14.31 1.72
N GLY A 144 -6.99 -14.57 0.44
CA GLY A 144 -5.85 -14.00 -0.26
C GLY A 144 -6.22 -12.73 -1.02
N THR A 145 -5.23 -12.09 -1.62
CA THR A 145 -5.45 -10.90 -2.46
C THR A 145 -4.79 -11.03 -3.81
N ILE A 146 -5.58 -10.77 -4.84
CA ILE A 146 -5.11 -10.60 -6.22
C ILE A 146 -5.17 -9.10 -6.55
N GLY A 147 -4.02 -8.49 -6.85
CA GLY A 147 -3.95 -7.14 -7.38
C GLY A 147 -4.08 -7.15 -8.91
N ILE A 148 -4.87 -6.24 -9.45
CA ILE A 148 -5.06 -6.06 -10.91
C ILE A 148 -4.88 -4.59 -11.21
N TYR A 149 -3.76 -4.21 -11.83
CA TYR A 149 -3.35 -2.83 -11.97
C TYR A 149 -3.07 -2.47 -13.43
N GLY A 150 -3.47 -1.27 -13.85
CA GLY A 150 -3.22 -0.72 -15.15
C GLY A 150 -4.47 -0.22 -15.86
N PRO A 151 -4.32 0.53 -16.97
CA PRO A 151 -5.42 1.24 -17.65
C PRO A 151 -6.52 0.32 -18.18
N ARG A 152 -6.25 -0.96 -18.39
CA ARG A 152 -7.24 -1.95 -18.84
C ARG A 152 -7.69 -2.92 -17.75
N SER A 153 -7.39 -2.62 -16.48
CA SER A 153 -7.74 -3.47 -15.33
C SER A 153 -9.27 -3.67 -15.23
N ARG A 154 -10.05 -2.62 -15.41
CA ARG A 154 -11.52 -2.67 -15.42
C ARG A 154 -12.07 -3.54 -16.54
N ASP A 155 -11.53 -3.44 -17.76
CA ASP A 155 -11.97 -4.25 -18.91
C ASP A 155 -11.72 -5.74 -18.68
N LEU A 156 -10.54 -6.08 -18.11
CA LEU A 156 -10.21 -7.46 -17.76
C LEU A 156 -11.19 -8.01 -16.70
N LEU A 157 -11.46 -7.23 -15.65
CA LEU A 157 -12.40 -7.65 -14.61
C LEU A 157 -13.80 -7.88 -15.13
N LEU A 158 -14.36 -6.97 -15.95
CA LEU A 158 -15.68 -7.11 -16.56
C LEU A 158 -15.78 -8.30 -17.51
N ALA A 159 -14.66 -8.81 -18.03
CA ALA A 159 -14.63 -10.00 -18.87
C ALA A 159 -14.55 -11.32 -18.06
N VAL A 160 -14.34 -11.24 -16.76
CA VAL A 160 -14.14 -12.41 -15.87
C VAL A 160 -15.19 -12.45 -14.76
N ILE A 161 -15.52 -11.32 -14.16
CA ILE A 161 -16.44 -11.20 -13.04
C ILE A 161 -17.80 -10.73 -13.55
N ASP A 162 -18.87 -11.47 -13.22
CA ASP A 162 -20.24 -11.05 -13.47
C ASP A 162 -20.73 -10.23 -12.28
N GLY A 163 -21.05 -8.96 -12.52
CA GLY A 163 -21.51 -8.05 -11.48
C GLY A 163 -20.98 -6.62 -11.60
N PRO A 164 -21.47 -5.71 -10.76
CA PRO A 164 -21.02 -4.32 -10.76
C PRO A 164 -19.60 -4.20 -10.21
N LEU A 165 -18.79 -3.35 -10.82
CA LEU A 165 -17.50 -2.95 -10.29
C LEU A 165 -17.63 -1.65 -9.46
N PRO A 166 -16.76 -1.44 -8.46
CA PRO A 166 -16.76 -0.21 -7.66
C PRO A 166 -16.43 0.99 -8.54
N GLY A 167 -16.77 2.19 -8.07
CA GLY A 167 -16.30 3.45 -8.66
C GLY A 167 -14.77 3.57 -8.66
N LEU A 168 -14.25 4.57 -9.37
CA LEU A 168 -12.81 4.82 -9.50
C LEU A 168 -12.21 5.64 -8.34
N VAL A 169 -13.03 6.01 -7.37
CA VAL A 169 -12.54 6.64 -6.12
C VAL A 169 -11.75 5.60 -5.35
N GLU A 170 -10.55 5.95 -4.93
CA GLU A 170 -9.71 5.04 -4.15
C GLU A 170 -10.46 4.54 -2.91
N ASP A 171 -10.29 3.25 -2.60
CA ASP A 171 -10.97 2.51 -1.54
C ASP A 171 -12.49 2.30 -1.75
N ALA A 172 -13.10 2.77 -2.85
CA ALA A 172 -14.45 2.32 -3.20
C ALA A 172 -14.45 0.80 -3.42
N TYR A 173 -15.48 0.10 -2.92
CA TYR A 173 -15.55 -1.36 -3.03
C TYR A 173 -16.96 -1.85 -3.32
N THR A 174 -17.03 -3.07 -3.83
CA THR A 174 -18.26 -3.85 -3.97
C THR A 174 -17.97 -5.31 -3.63
N GLU A 175 -19.00 -6.07 -3.35
CA GLU A 175 -18.91 -7.52 -3.26
C GLU A 175 -19.58 -8.14 -4.49
N VAL A 176 -18.92 -9.16 -5.06
CA VAL A 176 -19.43 -9.96 -6.16
C VAL A 176 -19.39 -11.43 -5.80
N GLU A 177 -20.25 -12.23 -6.40
CA GLU A 177 -20.23 -13.68 -6.25
C GLU A 177 -19.35 -14.31 -7.32
N TRP A 178 -18.49 -15.24 -6.91
CA TRP A 178 -17.68 -16.05 -7.78
C TRP A 178 -18.10 -17.52 -7.66
N PRO A 179 -18.42 -18.20 -8.78
CA PRO A 179 -18.85 -19.60 -8.75
C PRO A 179 -17.74 -20.51 -8.19
N THR A 180 -18.12 -21.43 -7.33
CA THR A 180 -17.33 -22.55 -6.84
C THR A 180 -18.12 -23.84 -6.95
N ASP A 181 -17.51 -24.98 -6.64
CA ASP A 181 -18.18 -26.29 -6.68
C ASP A 181 -19.27 -26.40 -5.58
N ASP A 182 -19.12 -25.62 -4.53
CA ASP A 182 -20.08 -25.50 -3.41
C ASP A 182 -20.89 -24.18 -3.53
N ASP A 183 -21.07 -23.47 -2.43
CA ASP A 183 -21.72 -22.16 -2.40
C ASP A 183 -20.82 -21.09 -3.07
N PRO A 184 -21.39 -20.15 -3.83
CA PRO A 184 -20.62 -19.07 -4.44
C PRO A 184 -19.77 -18.31 -3.43
N ALA A 185 -18.50 -18.09 -3.76
CA ALA A 185 -17.57 -17.33 -2.94
C ALA A 185 -17.84 -15.83 -3.08
N ARG A 186 -17.92 -15.11 -1.96
CA ARG A 186 -17.98 -13.64 -1.98
C ARG A 186 -16.60 -13.06 -2.12
N VAL A 187 -16.40 -12.30 -3.19
CA VAL A 187 -15.15 -11.59 -3.50
C VAL A 187 -15.38 -10.11 -3.30
N VAL A 188 -14.57 -9.49 -2.44
CA VAL A 188 -14.55 -8.03 -2.32
C VAL A 188 -13.64 -7.47 -3.40
N VAL A 189 -14.15 -6.57 -4.21
CA VAL A 189 -13.43 -5.84 -5.25
C VAL A 189 -13.23 -4.42 -4.75
N ALA A 190 -12.02 -4.02 -4.41
CA ALA A 190 -11.69 -2.71 -3.89
C ALA A 190 -10.81 -1.92 -4.89
N SER A 191 -11.21 -0.69 -5.23
CA SER A 191 -10.42 0.16 -6.10
C SER A 191 -9.17 0.67 -5.41
N THR A 192 -8.08 0.83 -6.15
CA THR A 192 -6.80 1.31 -5.63
C THR A 192 -5.99 2.01 -6.71
N ARG A 193 -5.04 2.86 -6.27
CA ARG A 193 -3.99 3.47 -7.11
C ARG A 193 -2.60 3.19 -6.55
N TYR A 194 -2.44 2.07 -5.86
CA TYR A 194 -1.18 1.72 -5.21
C TYR A 194 0.02 1.71 -6.18
N ALA A 195 -0.17 1.22 -7.38
CA ALA A 195 0.84 1.18 -8.44
C ALA A 195 0.93 2.48 -9.29
N GLY A 196 0.25 3.56 -8.87
CA GLY A 196 0.18 4.83 -9.61
C GLY A 196 -0.86 4.83 -10.73
N GLU A 197 -1.32 3.69 -11.18
CA GLU A 197 -2.38 3.50 -12.18
C GLU A 197 -3.69 3.10 -11.51
N GLU A 198 -4.79 3.17 -12.27
CA GLU A 198 -6.06 2.57 -11.86
C GLU A 198 -5.87 1.07 -11.62
N GLY A 199 -6.52 0.56 -10.60
CA GLY A 199 -6.45 -0.85 -10.30
C GLY A 199 -7.45 -1.29 -9.23
N PHE A 200 -7.43 -2.59 -8.97
CA PHE A 200 -8.31 -3.24 -8.01
C PHE A 200 -7.54 -4.28 -7.21
N ASP A 201 -7.84 -4.35 -5.92
CA ASP A 201 -7.45 -5.48 -5.07
C ASP A 201 -8.69 -6.34 -4.84
N LEU A 202 -8.57 -7.62 -5.15
CA LEU A 202 -9.62 -8.61 -4.98
C LEU A 202 -9.33 -9.41 -3.71
N PHE A 203 -10.19 -9.32 -2.69
CA PHE A 203 -10.10 -10.18 -1.52
C PHE A 203 -10.89 -11.46 -1.79
N VAL A 204 -10.19 -12.56 -1.94
CA VAL A 204 -10.72 -13.81 -2.47
C VAL A 204 -10.58 -14.93 -1.45
N PRO A 205 -11.68 -15.64 -1.09
CA PRO A 205 -11.61 -16.83 -0.25
C PRO A 205 -10.68 -17.91 -0.84
N ALA A 206 -10.04 -18.67 0.03
CA ALA A 206 -9.05 -19.69 -0.33
C ALA A 206 -9.58 -20.74 -1.31
N ASN A 207 -10.85 -21.13 -1.21
CA ASN A 207 -11.51 -22.08 -2.10
C ASN A 207 -11.78 -21.55 -3.52
N ALA A 208 -11.65 -20.24 -3.74
CA ALA A 208 -11.95 -19.58 -5.02
C ALA A 208 -10.71 -18.95 -5.70
N ILE A 209 -9.67 -18.62 -4.92
CA ILE A 209 -8.58 -17.77 -5.40
C ILE A 209 -7.79 -18.37 -6.57
N ALA A 210 -7.53 -19.66 -6.55
CA ALA A 210 -6.81 -20.36 -7.63
C ALA A 210 -7.61 -20.38 -8.93
N ALA A 211 -8.92 -20.61 -8.85
CA ALA A 211 -9.82 -20.61 -10.01
C ALA A 211 -9.95 -19.20 -10.61
N LEU A 212 -10.12 -18.18 -9.77
CA LEU A 212 -10.19 -16.78 -10.22
C LEU A 212 -8.88 -16.32 -10.85
N TRP A 213 -7.72 -16.67 -10.24
CA TRP A 213 -6.41 -16.42 -10.83
C TRP A 213 -6.28 -17.01 -12.23
N THR A 214 -6.67 -18.27 -12.38
CA THR A 214 -6.65 -18.98 -13.67
C THR A 214 -7.57 -18.32 -14.70
N ALA A 215 -8.77 -17.93 -14.30
CA ALA A 215 -9.74 -17.25 -15.18
C ALA A 215 -9.24 -15.88 -15.68
N LEU A 216 -8.58 -15.11 -14.80
CA LEU A 216 -7.94 -13.84 -15.16
C LEU A 216 -6.83 -14.07 -16.20
N HIS A 217 -5.98 -15.07 -15.97
CA HIS A 217 -4.90 -15.42 -16.90
C HIS A 217 -5.40 -15.99 -18.23
N ALA A 218 -6.51 -16.71 -18.25
CA ALA A 218 -7.14 -17.20 -19.48
C ALA A 218 -7.60 -16.07 -20.44
N LYS A 219 -7.82 -14.88 -19.92
CA LYS A 219 -8.18 -13.68 -20.71
C LYS A 219 -6.98 -12.79 -21.05
N SER A 220 -5.77 -13.12 -20.59
CA SER A 220 -4.56 -12.29 -20.71
C SER A 220 -4.27 -11.85 -22.15
N GLY A 221 -4.37 -12.76 -23.12
CA GLY A 221 -4.08 -12.45 -24.53
C GLY A 221 -4.94 -11.32 -25.11
N LYS A 222 -6.21 -11.24 -24.70
CA LYS A 222 -7.15 -10.21 -25.18
C LYS A 222 -6.83 -8.82 -24.60
N PHE A 223 -6.34 -8.75 -23.38
CA PHE A 223 -6.15 -7.49 -22.66
C PHE A 223 -4.67 -7.10 -22.52
N GLY A 224 -3.75 -7.93 -22.97
CA GLY A 224 -2.31 -7.74 -22.79
C GLY A 224 -1.86 -7.92 -21.31
N ALA A 225 -2.67 -8.66 -20.52
CA ALA A 225 -2.40 -8.85 -19.12
C ALA A 225 -1.18 -9.77 -18.90
N ARG A 226 -0.38 -9.49 -17.88
CA ARG A 226 0.79 -10.29 -17.49
C ARG A 226 0.84 -10.51 -15.99
N PRO A 227 1.39 -11.64 -15.52
CA PRO A 227 1.76 -11.76 -14.12
C PRO A 227 2.89 -10.78 -13.84
N VAL A 228 2.81 -10.13 -12.68
CA VAL A 228 3.76 -9.09 -12.25
C VAL A 228 4.28 -9.42 -10.86
N GLY A 229 5.60 -9.42 -10.73
CA GLY A 229 6.27 -9.66 -9.48
C GLY A 229 6.51 -8.41 -8.67
N TYR A 230 6.90 -8.64 -7.43
CA TYR A 230 7.06 -7.59 -6.45
C TYR A 230 8.14 -6.55 -6.81
N ALA A 231 9.16 -6.92 -7.60
CA ALA A 231 10.20 -5.98 -8.01
C ALA A 231 9.65 -4.85 -8.92
N ALA A 232 8.77 -5.19 -9.86
CA ALA A 232 8.11 -4.19 -10.70
C ALA A 232 7.07 -3.38 -9.91
N LEU A 233 6.31 -4.05 -9.03
CA LEU A 233 5.36 -3.37 -8.14
C LEU A 233 6.04 -2.35 -7.22
N GLU A 234 7.23 -2.67 -6.72
CA GLU A 234 8.04 -1.79 -5.86
C GLU A 234 8.49 -0.54 -6.62
N ALA A 235 8.96 -0.68 -7.87
CA ALA A 235 9.30 0.47 -8.70
C ALA A 235 8.09 1.38 -8.94
N LEU A 236 6.94 0.79 -9.28
CA LEU A 236 5.69 1.51 -9.53
C LEU A 236 5.18 2.28 -8.30
N ARG A 237 5.20 1.66 -7.09
CA ARG A 237 4.76 2.34 -5.87
C ARG A 237 5.70 3.49 -5.47
N VAL A 238 7.02 3.29 -5.64
CA VAL A 238 8.01 4.32 -5.35
C VAL A 238 7.81 5.52 -6.28
N GLU A 239 7.66 5.28 -7.58
CA GLU A 239 7.35 6.32 -8.56
C GLU A 239 6.05 7.07 -8.23
N ALA A 240 5.04 6.35 -7.76
CA ALA A 240 3.77 6.92 -7.31
C ALA A 240 3.85 7.64 -5.95
N GLY A 241 5.01 7.62 -5.29
CA GLY A 241 5.19 8.22 -3.96
C GLY A 241 4.37 7.52 -2.87
N ARG A 242 4.02 6.24 -3.06
CA ARG A 242 3.21 5.48 -2.08
C ARG A 242 4.11 4.91 -0.97
N PRO A 243 3.92 5.34 0.27
CA PRO A 243 4.67 4.80 1.40
C PRO A 243 4.23 3.38 1.72
N ARG A 244 5.09 2.65 2.42
CA ARG A 244 4.83 1.32 2.93
C ARG A 244 5.32 1.20 4.37
N PHE A 245 4.54 0.52 5.21
CA PHE A 245 4.97 0.22 6.57
C PHE A 245 6.18 -0.74 6.57
N GLY A 246 7.09 -0.51 7.50
CA GLY A 246 8.39 -1.19 7.58
C GLY A 246 9.51 -0.49 6.81
N TRP A 247 9.17 0.52 5.98
CA TRP A 247 10.12 1.28 5.15
C TRP A 247 9.99 2.79 5.37
N GLU A 248 9.02 3.45 4.74
CA GLU A 248 8.77 4.89 4.91
C GLU A 248 7.94 5.19 6.15
N LEU A 249 7.02 4.29 6.48
CA LEU A 249 6.24 4.31 7.72
C LEU A 249 6.81 3.28 8.68
N THR A 250 7.15 3.69 9.88
CA THR A 250 7.71 2.81 10.93
C THR A 250 7.17 3.22 12.29
N GLU A 251 7.44 2.44 13.31
CA GLU A 251 7.10 2.77 14.71
C GLU A 251 7.77 4.06 15.22
N GLU A 252 8.75 4.59 14.49
CA GLU A 252 9.42 5.85 14.79
C GLU A 252 8.82 7.04 14.07
N THR A 253 7.90 6.82 13.12
CA THR A 253 7.28 7.90 12.34
C THR A 253 5.96 8.37 12.96
N ILE A 254 5.70 9.65 12.80
CA ILE A 254 4.36 10.22 12.95
C ILE A 254 3.75 10.25 11.55
N PRO A 255 2.53 9.76 11.29
CA PRO A 255 2.02 9.62 9.93
C PRO A 255 1.98 10.94 9.15
N THR A 256 1.82 12.09 9.82
CA THR A 256 1.86 13.41 9.18
C THR A 256 3.21 13.73 8.52
N GLU A 257 4.33 13.17 9.01
CA GLU A 257 5.65 13.31 8.38
C GLU A 257 5.69 12.70 6.97
N VAL A 258 4.80 11.75 6.69
CA VAL A 258 4.72 11.00 5.43
C VAL A 258 3.51 11.44 4.60
N PHE A 259 2.35 11.51 5.22
CA PHE A 259 1.08 11.75 4.50
C PHE A 259 0.96 13.16 3.92
N GLU A 260 1.54 14.17 4.58
CA GLU A 260 1.54 15.55 4.10
C GLU A 260 2.24 15.66 2.73
N SER A 261 3.41 15.06 2.61
CA SER A 261 4.23 15.15 1.40
C SER A 261 3.84 14.17 0.28
N THR A 262 2.98 13.21 0.58
CA THR A 262 2.48 12.23 -0.40
C THR A 262 1.05 12.49 -0.86
N GLY A 263 0.42 13.56 -0.37
CA GLY A 263 -0.98 13.88 -0.66
C GLY A 263 -1.99 12.92 -0.02
N LEU A 264 -1.58 12.16 1.00
CA LEU A 264 -2.43 11.19 1.68
C LEU A 264 -3.14 11.73 2.93
N MET A 265 -2.85 12.97 3.36
CA MET A 265 -3.39 13.53 4.60
C MET A 265 -4.92 13.49 4.66
N GLU A 266 -5.58 14.05 3.66
CA GLU A 266 -7.05 14.14 3.61
C GLU A 266 -7.70 12.76 3.45
N ARG A 267 -6.98 11.82 2.79
CA ARG A 267 -7.46 10.45 2.60
C ARG A 267 -7.31 9.61 3.87
N ALA A 268 -6.26 9.87 4.68
CA ALA A 268 -5.89 9.02 5.81
C ALA A 268 -6.36 9.52 7.17
N ILE A 269 -6.61 10.84 7.32
CA ILE A 269 -6.87 11.45 8.62
C ILE A 269 -8.13 12.31 8.56
N SER A 270 -9.12 11.95 9.37
CA SER A 270 -10.29 12.80 9.58
C SER A 270 -10.05 13.72 10.77
N PHE A 271 -10.19 15.04 10.55
CA PHE A 271 -10.11 16.05 11.60
C PHE A 271 -11.49 16.39 12.20
N SER A 272 -12.58 15.82 11.65
CA SER A 272 -13.96 16.05 12.09
C SER A 272 -14.56 14.89 12.88
N LYS A 273 -13.95 13.70 12.83
CA LYS A 273 -14.41 12.54 13.62
C LYS A 273 -14.16 12.69 15.11
N GLY A 274 -14.82 11.88 15.93
CA GLY A 274 -14.59 11.80 17.37
C GLY A 274 -13.18 11.32 17.76
N CYS A 275 -12.95 11.14 19.06
CA CYS A 275 -11.63 10.80 19.60
C CYS A 275 -11.14 9.44 19.09
N TYR A 276 -9.84 9.35 18.86
CA TYR A 276 -9.12 8.10 18.56
C TYR A 276 -7.74 8.09 19.24
N THR A 277 -7.15 6.91 19.36
CA THR A 277 -5.83 6.73 20.00
C THR A 277 -4.76 7.55 19.27
N GLY A 278 -4.01 8.40 20.01
CA GLY A 278 -2.92 9.22 19.45
C GLY A 278 -3.35 10.55 18.82
N GLN A 279 -4.64 10.88 18.80
CA GLN A 279 -5.19 12.08 18.16
C GLN A 279 -4.55 13.39 18.62
N GLU A 280 -4.23 13.54 19.91
CA GLU A 280 -3.72 14.79 20.45
C GLU A 280 -2.44 15.27 19.73
N VAL A 281 -1.54 14.34 19.42
CA VAL A 281 -0.29 14.65 18.70
C VAL A 281 -0.59 15.13 17.28
N ILE A 282 -1.48 14.43 16.58
CA ILE A 282 -1.86 14.74 15.19
C ILE A 282 -2.52 16.10 15.10
N VAL A 283 -3.50 16.37 15.95
CA VAL A 283 -4.24 17.64 15.98
C VAL A 283 -3.31 18.80 16.36
N ARG A 284 -2.40 18.59 17.33
CA ARG A 284 -1.43 19.63 17.71
C ARG A 284 -0.49 20.00 16.55
N ILE A 285 0.00 19.00 15.80
CA ILE A 285 0.85 19.24 14.63
C ILE A 285 0.07 20.02 13.57
N ALA A 286 -1.14 19.58 13.23
CA ALA A 286 -1.96 20.20 12.20
C ALA A 286 -2.36 21.66 12.49
N HIS A 287 -2.62 22.01 13.76
CA HIS A 287 -3.15 23.33 14.10
C HIS A 287 -2.13 24.31 14.70
N ARG A 288 -1.06 23.83 15.32
CA ARG A 288 -0.13 24.70 16.09
C ARG A 288 1.34 24.31 15.95
N GLY A 289 1.64 23.35 15.09
CA GLY A 289 2.97 22.81 14.97
C GLY A 289 3.40 22.60 13.53
N HIS A 290 4.44 21.84 13.38
CA HIS A 290 4.97 21.35 12.12
C HIS A 290 5.69 20.04 12.40
N VAL A 291 5.87 19.23 11.36
CA VAL A 291 6.73 18.06 11.44
C VAL A 291 8.21 18.48 11.26
N ASN A 292 9.11 17.69 11.81
CA ASN A 292 10.55 17.93 11.69
C ASN A 292 11.15 17.31 10.44
N ARG A 293 10.45 16.34 9.84
CA ARG A 293 10.89 15.58 8.68
C ARG A 293 9.71 15.42 7.72
N HIS A 294 10.04 15.29 6.44
CA HIS A 294 9.08 14.93 5.39
C HIS A 294 9.61 13.75 4.59
N LEU A 295 8.70 12.93 4.10
CA LEU A 295 9.04 11.97 3.05
C LEU A 295 9.26 12.75 1.75
N ARG A 296 10.39 12.55 1.08
CA ARG A 296 10.75 13.21 -0.19
C ARG A 296 11.24 12.18 -1.19
N GLY A 297 11.14 12.54 -2.46
CA GLY A 297 11.84 11.85 -3.54
C GLY A 297 13.31 12.29 -3.62
N LEU A 298 14.17 11.36 -4.01
CA LEU A 298 15.56 11.63 -4.39
C LEU A 298 15.78 11.15 -5.82
N VAL A 299 16.41 11.96 -6.64
CA VAL A 299 16.88 11.59 -7.97
C VAL A 299 18.40 11.48 -7.92
N LEU A 300 18.93 10.30 -8.27
CA LEU A 300 20.34 9.93 -8.10
C LEU A 300 21.09 9.66 -9.42
N GLY A 301 20.42 9.86 -10.57
CA GLY A 301 20.98 9.59 -11.89
C GLY A 301 21.27 8.09 -12.10
N GLU A 302 22.41 7.79 -12.73
CA GLU A 302 22.86 6.40 -13.00
C GLU A 302 23.56 5.74 -11.79
N ALA A 303 23.39 6.30 -10.60
CA ALA A 303 24.04 5.79 -9.40
C ALA A 303 23.51 4.39 -9.00
N PRO A 304 24.32 3.56 -8.31
CA PRO A 304 23.86 2.31 -7.73
C PRO A 304 22.77 2.57 -6.68
N LEU A 305 21.92 1.56 -6.43
CA LEU A 305 20.86 1.64 -5.41
C LEU A 305 21.47 1.80 -4.00
N PRO A 306 21.20 2.90 -3.27
CA PRO A 306 21.62 3.01 -1.88
C PRO A 306 20.84 2.03 -1.00
N ALA A 307 21.51 1.49 0.01
CA ALA A 307 20.86 0.67 1.00
C ALA A 307 19.87 1.51 1.85
N PRO A 308 18.79 0.90 2.37
CA PRO A 308 17.92 1.55 3.34
C PRO A 308 18.71 2.06 4.55
N GLY A 309 18.35 3.25 5.06
CA GLY A 309 19.03 3.89 6.18
C GLY A 309 20.35 4.61 5.83
N THR A 310 20.75 4.63 4.55
CA THR A 310 21.94 5.37 4.12
C THR A 310 21.77 6.87 4.45
N PRO A 311 22.75 7.52 5.14
CA PRO A 311 22.65 8.91 5.56
C PRO A 311 22.67 9.85 4.36
N LEU A 312 21.91 10.94 4.46
CA LEU A 312 21.87 12.06 3.54
C LEU A 312 22.55 13.26 4.17
N VAL A 313 23.57 13.78 3.51
CA VAL A 313 24.33 14.95 3.95
C VAL A 313 24.06 16.12 3.00
N ASN A 314 23.59 17.25 3.54
CA ASN A 314 23.42 18.47 2.76
C ASN A 314 24.78 18.92 2.20
N THR A 315 24.87 19.14 0.90
CA THR A 315 26.14 19.46 0.22
C THR A 315 26.70 20.84 0.58
N GLU A 316 25.86 21.77 1.00
CA GLU A 316 26.25 23.13 1.35
C GLU A 316 26.70 23.22 2.81
N THR A 317 25.97 22.55 3.73
CA THR A 317 26.22 22.70 5.17
C THR A 317 27.08 21.58 5.78
N GLY A 318 27.24 20.46 5.05
CA GLY A 318 27.94 19.28 5.54
C GLY A 318 27.20 18.53 6.67
N ARG A 319 25.93 18.87 6.96
CA ARG A 319 25.15 18.24 8.06
C ARG A 319 24.31 17.09 7.57
N GLU A 320 24.13 16.07 8.39
CA GLU A 320 23.16 15.00 8.12
C GLU A 320 21.73 15.57 8.20
N VAL A 321 20.98 15.40 7.09
CA VAL A 321 19.65 15.94 6.91
C VAL A 321 18.58 14.86 6.70
N GLY A 322 18.94 13.60 6.73
CA GLY A 322 17.96 12.52 6.56
C GLY A 322 18.59 11.18 6.25
N ARG A 323 17.74 10.22 5.87
CA ARG A 323 18.16 8.86 5.49
C ARG A 323 17.26 8.33 4.38
N THR A 324 17.84 7.49 3.52
CA THR A 324 17.09 6.74 2.50
C THR A 324 16.17 5.71 3.16
N ALA A 325 14.99 5.49 2.57
CA ALA A 325 14.10 4.37 2.91
C ALA A 325 14.16 3.32 1.79
N THR A 326 13.46 3.53 0.68
CA THR A 326 13.45 2.60 -0.46
C THR A 326 14.11 3.23 -1.67
N ALA A 327 14.98 2.48 -2.36
CA ALA A 327 15.58 2.89 -3.62
C ALA A 327 15.28 1.87 -4.73
N VAL A 328 15.00 2.37 -5.93
CA VAL A 328 14.72 1.57 -7.13
C VAL A 328 15.34 2.21 -8.36
N HIS A 329 15.59 1.41 -9.40
CA HIS A 329 15.74 1.96 -10.74
C HIS A 329 14.34 2.25 -11.29
N SER A 330 14.06 3.51 -11.63
CA SER A 330 12.78 3.94 -12.19
C SER A 330 12.80 3.81 -13.71
N PRO A 331 11.98 2.92 -14.30
CA PRO A 331 11.86 2.91 -15.78
C PRO A 331 11.17 4.17 -16.34
N LEU A 332 10.33 4.84 -15.55
CA LEU A 332 9.69 6.11 -15.94
C LEU A 332 10.73 7.19 -16.21
N LEU A 333 11.76 7.27 -15.38
CA LEU A 333 12.77 8.32 -15.41
C LEU A 333 14.09 7.86 -16.04
N ASP A 334 14.28 6.54 -16.19
CA ASP A 334 15.52 5.88 -16.57
C ASP A 334 16.68 6.27 -15.65
N GLN A 335 16.42 6.29 -14.34
CA GLN A 335 17.36 6.70 -13.31
C GLN A 335 17.12 5.96 -12.00
N THR A 336 18.14 5.94 -11.16
CA THR A 336 17.99 5.55 -9.76
C THR A 336 17.23 6.65 -9.01
N VAL A 337 16.15 6.26 -8.33
CA VAL A 337 15.37 7.13 -7.46
C VAL A 337 15.21 6.49 -6.08
N ALA A 338 14.98 7.31 -5.08
CA ALA A 338 14.71 6.80 -3.73
C ALA A 338 13.63 7.63 -3.02
N LEU A 339 12.90 6.97 -2.13
CA LEU A 339 12.14 7.63 -1.08
C LEU A 339 13.03 7.81 0.14
N ALA A 340 12.97 8.97 0.78
CA ALA A 340 13.81 9.30 1.93
C ALA A 340 13.10 10.20 2.94
N MET A 341 13.37 9.96 4.22
CA MET A 341 12.96 10.87 5.30
C MET A 341 13.98 11.99 5.41
N VAL A 342 13.56 13.23 5.09
CA VAL A 342 14.42 14.41 4.99
C VAL A 342 13.97 15.47 5.98
N ARG A 343 14.91 16.13 6.65
CA ARG A 343 14.61 17.26 7.53
C ARG A 343 13.93 18.38 6.75
N ARG A 344 12.95 19.03 7.38
CA ARG A 344 12.11 20.08 6.77
C ARG A 344 12.89 21.29 6.21
N GLU A 345 14.09 21.55 6.75
CA GLU A 345 14.92 22.66 6.30
C GLU A 345 15.50 22.45 4.90
N LEU A 346 15.46 21.21 4.39
CA LEU A 346 15.93 20.88 3.04
C LEU A 346 14.71 20.76 2.11
N GLU A 347 14.47 21.82 1.36
CA GLU A 347 13.37 21.90 0.42
C GLU A 347 13.65 21.15 -0.90
N PRO A 348 12.60 20.81 -1.68
CA PRO A 348 12.78 20.32 -3.06
C PRO A 348 13.69 21.22 -3.89
N GLY A 349 14.56 20.61 -4.69
CA GLY A 349 15.65 21.29 -5.41
C GLY A 349 17.00 21.23 -4.69
N GLY A 350 16.99 21.01 -3.37
CA GLY A 350 18.23 20.92 -2.59
C GLY A 350 19.08 19.70 -2.95
N ALA A 351 20.41 19.88 -2.90
CA ALA A 351 21.38 18.82 -3.20
C ALA A 351 21.83 18.09 -1.93
N VAL A 352 21.90 16.78 -2.03
CA VAL A 352 22.38 15.90 -0.96
C VAL A 352 23.45 14.96 -1.47
N ARG A 353 24.42 14.65 -0.61
CA ARG A 353 25.33 13.52 -0.79
C ARG A 353 24.74 12.32 -0.05
N VAL A 354 24.61 11.20 -0.75
CA VAL A 354 24.09 9.94 -0.23
C VAL A 354 25.26 9.04 0.15
N GLY A 355 25.36 8.67 1.42
CA GLY A 355 26.47 7.91 1.97
C GLY A 355 27.57 8.78 2.57
N SER A 356 28.72 8.14 2.90
CA SER A 356 29.90 8.77 3.46
C SER A 356 30.70 9.58 2.40
N ASP A 357 31.86 10.07 2.76
CA ASP A 357 32.76 10.81 1.85
C ASP A 357 33.05 10.02 0.57
N GLY A 358 32.84 10.68 -0.58
CA GLY A 358 32.86 10.06 -1.90
C GLY A 358 31.53 9.49 -2.36
N GLY A 359 30.46 9.64 -1.57
CA GLY A 359 29.11 9.20 -1.93
C GLY A 359 28.51 9.94 -3.13
N MET A 360 27.47 9.36 -3.71
CA MET A 360 26.76 9.91 -4.87
C MET A 360 26.00 11.21 -4.48
N VAL A 361 25.94 12.16 -5.41
CA VAL A 361 25.13 13.38 -5.25
C VAL A 361 23.76 13.16 -5.86
N GLY A 362 22.72 13.51 -5.10
CA GLY A 362 21.34 13.47 -5.53
C GLY A 362 20.62 14.78 -5.30
N ARG A 363 19.46 14.91 -5.92
CA ARG A 363 18.57 16.07 -5.78
C ARG A 363 17.28 15.65 -5.09
N VAL A 364 16.84 16.43 -4.11
CA VAL A 364 15.55 16.26 -3.44
C VAL A 364 14.44 16.75 -4.38
N VAL A 365 13.36 15.98 -4.50
CA VAL A 365 12.19 16.32 -5.31
C VAL A 365 10.89 16.08 -4.54
N GLU A 366 9.81 16.67 -5.03
CA GLU A 366 8.46 16.38 -4.53
C GLU A 366 7.98 14.96 -4.96
N LEU A 367 6.89 14.49 -4.36
CA LEU A 367 6.23 13.24 -4.71
C LEU A 367 4.82 13.52 -5.24
N PRO A 368 4.31 12.72 -6.16
CA PRO A 368 4.94 11.58 -6.85
C PRO A 368 6.01 12.04 -7.86
N PHE A 369 6.93 11.12 -8.21
CA PHE A 369 7.91 11.40 -9.25
C PHE A 369 7.23 11.66 -10.60
N ARG A 370 7.65 12.74 -11.28
CA ARG A 370 7.12 13.13 -12.59
C ARG A 370 8.23 13.62 -13.49
N ARG A 371 8.09 13.33 -14.79
CA ARG A 371 8.91 13.98 -15.83
C ARG A 371 8.13 15.19 -16.34
N GLU A 372 8.69 16.37 -16.24
CA GLU A 372 8.09 17.58 -16.82
C GLU A 372 8.28 17.63 -18.33
N ALA A 373 7.48 18.46 -19.01
CA ALA A 373 7.61 18.68 -20.46
C ALA A 373 8.97 19.28 -20.85
N SER A 374 9.65 19.97 -19.93
CA SER A 374 11.02 20.47 -20.08
C SER A 374 12.10 19.36 -20.05
N GLY A 375 11.73 18.12 -19.66
CA GLY A 375 12.65 17.03 -19.42
C GLY A 375 13.19 16.97 -17.99
N ASP A 376 12.91 17.98 -17.16
CA ASP A 376 13.28 17.97 -15.75
C ASP A 376 12.43 16.97 -14.95
N ILE A 377 12.99 16.46 -13.85
CA ILE A 377 12.29 15.58 -12.92
C ILE A 377 11.86 16.40 -11.70
N ARG A 378 10.59 16.32 -11.40
CA ARG A 378 10.01 16.96 -10.24
C ARG A 378 9.45 15.91 -9.30
#